data_bfe77b47e5a2f29d7c8157e927d9ea7c
#
_entry.id   bfe77b47e5a2f29d7c8157e927d9ea7c
#
_cell.length_a   1.000
_cell.length_b   1.000
_cell.length_c   1.000
_cell.angle_alpha   90.00
_cell.angle_beta   90.00
_cell.angle_gamma   90.00
#
_symmetry.space_group_name_H-M   'P 1'
#
loop_
_entity.id
_entity.type
_entity.pdbx_description
1 polymer ?
#
loop_
_entity_poly.entity_id
_entity_poly.type
_entity_poly.pdbx_seq_one_letter_code
_entity_poly.pdbx_strand_id
1 'polypeptide(L)'
;RSEECIAKFKRQLKAFGFSYDWDREINTSDENFFKWTQWIFLKLFDKGLAYKEEMPINWCPSCKIGLANEEVVGGHCERCGGEVIRKVKNQWMLKITEYAERLINDLDMVDYIERVKLQQKNWIGKSDGAEVEFKISKTNEWETEWKSIKNWRNL
;
A
#
# COMPACT_ATOMS: atom_id res chain seq x y z
N ARG A 1 14.08 17.06 21.28
CA ARG A 1 14.60 15.67 21.32
C ARG A 1 14.94 15.13 19.91
N SER A 2 14.05 15.26 18.92
CA SER A 2 14.34 14.80 17.55
C SER A 2 15.49 15.58 16.90
N GLU A 3 15.52 16.89 17.01
CA GLU A 3 16.60 17.75 16.48
C GLU A 3 17.96 17.43 17.09
N GLU A 4 18.02 17.17 18.40
CA GLU A 4 19.24 16.76 19.09
C GLU A 4 19.76 15.42 18.55
N CYS A 5 18.86 14.47 18.30
CA CYS A 5 19.23 13.18 17.70
C CYS A 5 19.74 13.35 16.27
N ILE A 6 19.10 14.18 15.46
CA ILE A 6 19.55 14.49 14.09
C ILE A 6 20.94 15.11 14.11
N ALA A 7 21.18 16.09 14.97
CA ALA A 7 22.49 16.73 15.12
C ALA A 7 23.58 15.73 15.56
N LYS A 8 23.24 14.79 16.44
CA LYS A 8 24.13 13.72 16.87
C LYS A 8 24.47 12.76 15.72
N PHE A 9 23.46 12.29 14.98
CA PHE A 9 23.69 11.45 13.80
C PHE A 9 24.56 12.12 12.76
N LYS A 10 24.26 13.36 12.43
CA LYS A 10 25.00 14.15 11.45
C LYS A 10 26.49 14.28 11.85
N ARG A 11 26.74 14.55 13.13
CA ARG A 11 28.12 14.60 13.66
C ARG A 11 28.86 13.26 13.53
N GLN A 12 28.16 12.15 13.85
CA GLN A 12 28.71 10.80 13.75
C GLN A 12 29.01 10.42 12.30
N LEU A 13 28.10 10.67 11.36
CA LEU A 13 28.29 10.40 9.93
C LEU A 13 29.46 11.20 9.36
N LYS A 14 29.60 12.48 9.75
CA LYS A 14 30.77 13.30 9.38
C LYS A 14 32.08 12.75 9.91
N ALA A 15 32.08 12.20 11.14
CA ALA A 15 33.27 11.60 11.73
C ALA A 15 33.71 10.31 11.00
N PHE A 16 32.79 9.59 10.36
CA PHE A 16 33.10 8.45 9.48
C PHE A 16 33.66 8.86 8.10
N GLY A 17 33.65 10.14 7.77
CA GLY A 17 34.19 10.65 6.51
C GLY A 17 33.28 10.40 5.30
N PHE A 18 31.98 10.20 5.48
CA PHE A 18 31.04 10.09 4.37
C PHE A 18 30.96 11.42 3.60
N SER A 19 31.07 11.34 2.27
CA SER A 19 31.06 12.47 1.35
C SER A 19 29.65 12.88 0.92
N TYR A 20 28.74 13.02 1.87
CA TYR A 20 27.42 13.56 1.59
C TYR A 20 27.47 15.08 1.38
N ASP A 21 26.62 15.57 0.47
CA ASP A 21 26.36 17.00 0.32
C ASP A 21 25.38 17.45 1.43
N TRP A 22 25.93 17.93 2.53
CA TRP A 22 25.16 18.29 3.73
C TRP A 22 24.30 19.54 3.54
N ASP A 23 24.50 20.30 2.46
CA ASP A 23 23.67 21.45 2.13
C ASP A 23 22.36 21.03 1.44
N ARG A 24 22.30 19.80 0.97
CA ARG A 24 21.09 19.18 0.40
C ARG A 24 20.30 18.31 1.39
N GLU A 25 20.43 18.61 2.66
CA GLU A 25 19.66 17.93 3.70
C GLU A 25 18.17 18.25 3.55
N ILE A 26 17.34 17.19 3.60
CA ILE A 26 15.89 17.30 3.48
C ILE A 26 15.26 16.82 4.77
N ASN A 27 14.34 17.62 5.30
CA ASN A 27 13.46 17.21 6.40
C ASN A 27 12.04 17.00 5.86
N THR A 28 11.59 15.77 5.85
CA THR A 28 10.25 15.41 5.33
C THR A 28 9.10 15.94 6.21
N SER A 29 9.39 16.38 7.44
CA SER A 29 8.43 17.02 8.34
C SER A 29 8.35 18.54 8.16
N ASP A 30 9.21 19.13 7.30
CA ASP A 30 9.19 20.55 6.97
C ASP A 30 8.00 20.85 6.04
N GLU A 31 7.33 22.00 6.27
CA GLU A 31 6.18 22.40 5.44
C GLU A 31 6.56 22.62 3.97
N ASN A 32 7.77 23.04 3.68
CA ASN A 32 8.27 23.18 2.32
C ASN A 32 8.41 21.84 1.60
N PHE A 33 8.52 20.73 2.36
CA PHE A 33 8.54 19.40 1.82
C PHE A 33 7.15 18.77 1.77
N PHE A 34 6.43 18.68 2.90
CA PHE A 34 5.17 17.93 2.94
C PHE A 34 4.03 18.60 2.17
N LYS A 35 4.11 19.91 1.86
CA LYS A 35 3.17 20.57 0.95
C LYS A 35 3.03 19.84 -0.40
N TRP A 36 4.10 19.23 -0.89
CA TRP A 36 4.07 18.48 -2.14
C TRP A 36 3.32 17.15 -2.01
N THR A 37 3.46 16.47 -0.88
CA THR A 37 2.66 15.27 -0.55
C THR A 37 1.17 15.63 -0.49
N GLN A 38 0.83 16.75 0.14
CA GLN A 38 -0.54 17.24 0.19
C GLN A 38 -1.06 17.60 -1.21
N TRP A 39 -0.23 18.24 -2.02
CA TRP A 39 -0.58 18.58 -3.40
C TRP A 39 -0.84 17.32 -4.24
N ILE A 40 0.02 16.30 -4.15
CA ILE A 40 -0.19 15.02 -4.83
C ILE A 40 -1.51 14.38 -4.38
N PHE A 41 -1.78 14.35 -3.08
CA PHE A 41 -3.04 13.83 -2.55
C PHE A 41 -4.26 14.55 -3.14
N LEU A 42 -4.22 15.87 -3.18
CA LEU A 42 -5.31 16.66 -3.77
C LEU A 42 -5.50 16.34 -5.26
N LYS A 43 -4.41 16.15 -6.00
CA LYS A 43 -4.49 15.73 -7.41
C LYS A 43 -5.10 14.33 -7.59
N LEU A 44 -4.80 13.41 -6.69
CA LEU A 44 -5.43 12.09 -6.69
C LEU A 44 -6.92 12.19 -6.33
N PHE A 45 -7.25 13.04 -5.37
CA PHE A 45 -8.64 13.28 -4.97
C PHE A 45 -9.46 13.91 -6.10
N ASP A 46 -8.94 14.95 -6.76
CA ASP A 46 -9.58 15.61 -7.91
C ASP A 46 -9.87 14.66 -9.08
N LYS A 47 -9.00 13.64 -9.24
CA LYS A 47 -9.18 12.58 -10.25
C LYS A 47 -10.08 11.43 -9.79
N GLY A 48 -10.66 11.49 -8.59
CA GLY A 48 -11.48 10.42 -8.02
C GLY A 48 -10.69 9.14 -7.68
N LEU A 49 -9.36 9.24 -7.58
CA LEU A 49 -8.47 8.13 -7.22
C LEU A 49 -8.28 7.99 -5.70
N ALA A 50 -8.56 9.05 -4.94
CA ALA A 50 -8.59 9.01 -3.48
C ALA A 50 -10.03 9.16 -3.00
N TYR A 51 -10.45 8.30 -2.07
CA TYR A 51 -11.80 8.27 -1.52
C TYR A 51 -11.79 7.86 -0.05
N LYS A 52 -12.89 8.08 0.64
CA LYS A 52 -13.06 7.64 2.02
C LYS A 52 -13.98 6.42 2.08
N GLU A 53 -13.59 5.43 2.87
CA GLU A 53 -14.38 4.22 3.09
C GLU A 53 -14.18 3.69 4.51
N GLU A 54 -15.22 3.06 5.05
CA GLU A 54 -15.11 2.35 6.31
C GLU A 54 -14.50 0.97 6.09
N MET A 55 -13.32 0.76 6.68
CA MET A 55 -12.58 -0.49 6.53
C MET A 55 -12.08 -1.02 7.88
N PRO A 56 -12.03 -2.35 8.04
CA PRO A 56 -11.39 -2.94 9.19
C PRO A 56 -9.87 -2.82 9.06
N ILE A 57 -9.26 -2.14 10.04
CA ILE A 57 -7.81 -2.02 10.17
C ILE A 57 -7.29 -2.88 11.31
N ASN A 58 -6.02 -3.25 11.27
CA ASN A 58 -5.35 -3.83 12.43
C ASN A 58 -5.18 -2.75 13.50
N TRP A 59 -5.68 -3.01 14.70
CA TRP A 59 -5.64 -2.07 15.80
C TRP A 59 -4.98 -2.69 17.02
N CYS A 60 -3.98 -2.02 17.57
CA CYS A 60 -3.40 -2.38 18.85
C CYS A 60 -4.09 -1.59 19.98
N PRO A 61 -4.86 -2.25 20.87
CA PRO A 61 -5.54 -1.58 21.98
C PRO A 61 -4.58 -0.98 23.00
N SER A 62 -3.42 -1.62 23.22
CA SER A 62 -2.39 -1.18 24.16
C SER A 62 -1.67 0.08 23.68
N CYS A 63 -1.21 0.10 22.44
CA CYS A 63 -0.53 1.24 21.83
C CYS A 63 -1.52 2.32 21.34
N LYS A 64 -2.82 1.98 21.18
CA LYS A 64 -3.89 2.83 20.65
C LYS A 64 -3.59 3.36 19.24
N ILE A 65 -2.98 2.52 18.39
CA ILE A 65 -2.60 2.85 17.00
C ILE A 65 -3.14 1.83 16.01
N GLY A 66 -3.32 2.28 14.75
CA GLY A 66 -3.48 1.40 13.60
C GLY A 66 -2.13 0.84 13.17
N LEU A 67 -2.13 -0.42 12.77
CA LEU A 67 -0.92 -1.14 12.35
C LEU A 67 -1.04 -1.53 10.88
N ALA A 68 0.07 -1.45 10.15
CA ALA A 68 0.21 -2.08 8.85
C ALA A 68 0.25 -3.61 9.00
N ASN A 69 0.06 -4.35 7.90
CA ASN A 69 0.07 -5.81 7.96
C ASN A 69 1.42 -6.35 8.41
N GLU A 70 2.50 -5.68 8.03
CA GLU A 70 3.89 -6.02 8.36
C GLU A 70 4.21 -5.83 9.86
N GLU A 71 3.47 -4.94 10.53
CA GLU A 71 3.63 -4.66 11.98
C GLU A 71 2.86 -5.65 12.88
N VAL A 72 2.18 -6.64 12.26
CA VAL A 72 1.44 -7.70 12.96
C VAL A 72 2.14 -9.03 12.77
N VAL A 73 2.78 -9.51 13.83
CA VAL A 73 3.52 -10.78 13.83
C VAL A 73 2.75 -11.81 14.67
N GLY A 74 2.25 -12.87 14.01
CA GLY A 74 1.51 -13.92 14.70
C GLY A 74 0.25 -13.43 15.43
N GLY A 75 -0.41 -12.38 14.94
CA GLY A 75 -1.58 -11.79 15.57
C GLY A 75 -1.26 -10.77 16.69
N HIS A 76 0.01 -10.48 16.90
CA HIS A 76 0.48 -9.58 17.95
C HIS A 76 1.15 -8.34 17.37
N CYS A 77 1.11 -7.25 18.13
CA CYS A 77 1.77 -6.00 17.79
C CYS A 77 3.29 -6.12 17.95
N GLU A 78 4.06 -5.84 16.90
CA GLU A 78 5.52 -5.88 16.92
C GLU A 78 6.14 -5.00 18.01
N ARG A 79 5.48 -3.87 18.36
CA ARG A 79 6.01 -2.89 19.32
C ARG A 79 5.82 -3.28 20.79
N CYS A 80 4.64 -3.83 21.13
CA CYS A 80 4.31 -4.07 22.56
C CYS A 80 3.96 -5.53 22.87
N GLY A 81 3.89 -6.41 21.86
CA GLY A 81 3.49 -7.81 22.01
C GLY A 81 2.02 -8.03 22.35
N GLY A 82 1.22 -6.96 22.44
CA GLY A 82 -0.21 -7.06 22.73
C GLY A 82 -1.00 -7.64 21.55
N GLU A 83 -2.13 -8.28 21.85
CA GLU A 83 -3.04 -8.85 20.85
C GLU A 83 -3.61 -7.74 19.94
N VAL A 84 -3.63 -8.01 18.63
CA VAL A 84 -4.15 -7.09 17.61
C VAL A 84 -5.58 -7.47 17.27
N ILE A 85 -6.48 -6.48 17.29
CA ILE A 85 -7.88 -6.66 16.93
C ILE A 85 -8.21 -5.97 15.62
N ARG A 86 -9.27 -6.42 14.93
CA ARG A 86 -9.84 -5.72 13.79
C ARG A 86 -10.79 -4.63 14.27
N LYS A 87 -10.54 -3.39 13.84
CA LYS A 87 -11.38 -2.23 14.18
C LYS A 87 -11.79 -1.50 12.92
N VAL A 88 -13.09 -1.34 12.71
CA VAL A 88 -13.61 -0.56 11.58
C VAL A 88 -13.34 0.91 11.83
N LYS A 89 -12.75 1.57 10.86
CA LYS A 89 -12.50 3.01 10.84
C LYS A 89 -12.71 3.57 9.45
N ASN A 90 -13.16 4.81 9.41
CA ASN A 90 -13.22 5.57 8.18
C ASN A 90 -11.79 5.97 7.78
N GLN A 91 -11.34 5.45 6.63
CA GLN A 91 -9.98 5.59 6.13
C GLN A 91 -9.95 6.23 4.75
N TRP A 92 -8.87 6.95 4.45
CA TRP A 92 -8.56 7.32 3.08
C TRP A 92 -8.01 6.11 2.32
N MET A 93 -8.60 5.86 1.18
CA MET A 93 -8.22 4.77 0.28
C MET A 93 -7.79 5.34 -1.06
N LEU A 94 -6.86 4.65 -1.71
CA LEU A 94 -6.44 4.94 -3.08
C LEU A 94 -6.86 3.78 -3.99
N LYS A 95 -7.40 4.11 -5.18
CA LYS A 95 -7.75 3.12 -6.21
C LYS A 95 -6.49 2.62 -6.92
N ILE A 96 -5.65 1.88 -6.22
CA ILE A 96 -4.36 1.40 -6.74
C ILE A 96 -4.51 0.45 -7.93
N THR A 97 -5.65 -0.24 -8.04
CA THR A 97 -5.94 -1.18 -9.13
C THR A 97 -6.40 -0.50 -10.42
N GLU A 98 -6.75 0.79 -10.39
CA GLU A 98 -7.27 1.52 -11.56
C GLU A 98 -6.31 1.50 -12.76
N TYR A 99 -5.02 1.50 -12.49
CA TYR A 99 -3.97 1.48 -13.52
C TYR A 99 -3.30 0.12 -13.72
N ALA A 100 -3.76 -0.94 -13.05
CA ALA A 100 -3.10 -2.24 -13.07
C ALA A 100 -2.96 -2.80 -14.49
N GLU A 101 -4.03 -2.74 -15.29
CA GLU A 101 -4.01 -3.24 -16.66
C GLU A 101 -3.13 -2.37 -17.57
N ARG A 102 -3.23 -1.06 -17.42
CA ARG A 102 -2.37 -0.13 -18.16
C ARG A 102 -0.90 -0.31 -17.82
N LEU A 103 -0.56 -0.51 -16.56
CA LEU A 103 0.82 -0.76 -16.13
C LEU A 103 1.42 -2.01 -16.80
N ILE A 104 0.63 -3.06 -17.02
CA ILE A 104 1.07 -4.25 -17.73
C ILE A 104 1.28 -3.95 -19.21
N ASN A 105 0.30 -3.29 -19.85
CA ASN A 105 0.33 -3.02 -21.29
C ASN A 105 1.45 -2.04 -21.67
N ASP A 106 1.70 -1.04 -20.83
CA ASP A 106 2.71 0.00 -21.07
C ASP A 106 4.15 -0.51 -20.82
N LEU A 107 4.35 -1.73 -20.30
CA LEU A 107 5.68 -2.33 -20.12
C LEU A 107 6.45 -2.51 -21.45
N ASP A 108 5.75 -2.61 -22.57
CA ASP A 108 6.40 -2.75 -23.87
C ASP A 108 6.91 -1.40 -24.41
N MET A 109 6.44 -0.28 -23.85
CA MET A 109 6.86 1.08 -24.22
C MET A 109 8.12 1.54 -23.48
N VAL A 110 8.55 0.81 -22.43
CA VAL A 110 9.70 1.18 -21.61
C VAL A 110 10.89 0.26 -21.87
N ASP A 111 12.08 0.86 -21.91
CA ASP A 111 13.34 0.13 -22.11
C ASP A 111 13.82 -0.47 -20.78
N TYR A 112 13.05 -1.43 -20.27
CA TYR A 112 13.42 -2.22 -19.10
C TYR A 112 13.98 -3.56 -19.51
N ILE A 113 14.96 -4.05 -18.75
CA ILE A 113 15.44 -5.43 -18.91
C ILE A 113 14.30 -6.42 -18.61
N GLU A 114 14.28 -7.55 -19.33
CA GLU A 114 13.20 -8.55 -19.23
C GLU A 114 12.91 -9.03 -17.80
N ARG A 115 13.94 -9.16 -16.98
CA ARG A 115 13.78 -9.54 -15.57
C ARG A 115 12.89 -8.56 -14.81
N VAL A 116 13.03 -7.24 -15.04
CA VAL A 116 12.22 -6.20 -14.38
C VAL A 116 10.80 -6.24 -14.90
N LYS A 117 10.60 -6.38 -16.22
CA LYS A 117 9.25 -6.53 -16.82
C LYS A 117 8.51 -7.74 -16.24
N LEU A 118 9.20 -8.87 -16.12
CA LEU A 118 8.63 -10.10 -15.56
C LEU A 118 8.26 -9.93 -14.08
N GLN A 119 9.11 -9.27 -13.29
CA GLN A 119 8.82 -8.99 -11.88
C GLN A 119 7.58 -8.12 -11.72
N GLN A 120 7.42 -7.08 -12.54
CA GLN A 120 6.23 -6.21 -12.50
C GLN A 120 4.96 -6.96 -12.92
N LYS A 121 5.01 -7.76 -13.99
CA LYS A 121 3.89 -8.61 -14.40
C LYS A 121 3.46 -9.59 -13.30
N ASN A 122 4.43 -10.23 -12.67
CA ASN A 122 4.17 -11.16 -11.57
C ASN A 122 3.62 -10.47 -10.32
N TRP A 123 4.09 -9.25 -10.02
CA TRP A 123 3.60 -8.45 -8.90
C TRP A 123 2.14 -8.05 -9.08
N ILE A 124 1.79 -7.55 -10.25
CA ILE A 124 0.40 -7.18 -10.58
C ILE A 124 -0.49 -8.43 -10.61
N GLY A 125 0.04 -9.56 -11.11
CA GLY A 125 -0.59 -10.87 -11.03
C GLY A 125 -1.92 -10.96 -11.78
N LYS A 126 -2.00 -10.38 -13.01
CA LYS A 126 -3.19 -10.54 -13.84
C LYS A 126 -3.43 -12.03 -14.11
N SER A 127 -4.63 -12.49 -13.78
CA SER A 127 -5.09 -13.83 -14.13
C SER A 127 -6.42 -13.73 -14.86
N ASP A 128 -6.54 -14.44 -15.97
CA ASP A 128 -7.81 -14.59 -16.68
C ASP A 128 -8.50 -15.83 -16.11
N GLY A 129 -9.73 -15.65 -15.63
CA GLY A 129 -10.60 -16.71 -15.12
C GLY A 129 -11.71 -17.03 -16.12
N ALA A 130 -12.24 -18.24 -16.04
CA ALA A 130 -13.48 -18.60 -16.72
C ALA A 130 -14.64 -18.52 -15.74
N GLU A 131 -15.75 -17.95 -16.18
CA GLU A 131 -17.01 -17.98 -15.46
C GLU A 131 -17.77 -19.25 -15.87
N VAL A 132 -18.08 -20.10 -14.90
CA VAL A 132 -18.78 -21.36 -15.16
C VAL A 132 -20.03 -21.40 -14.32
N GLU A 133 -21.16 -21.57 -14.99
CA GLU A 133 -22.46 -21.74 -14.34
C GLU A 133 -22.67 -23.20 -13.91
N PHE A 134 -22.98 -23.40 -12.65
CA PHE A 134 -23.39 -24.70 -12.13
C PHE A 134 -24.86 -24.65 -11.68
N LYS A 135 -25.64 -25.62 -12.11
CA LYS A 135 -26.99 -25.83 -11.59
C LYS A 135 -26.90 -26.57 -10.25
N ILE A 136 -27.28 -25.89 -9.18
CA ILE A 136 -27.36 -26.54 -7.85
C ILE A 136 -28.73 -27.12 -7.67
N SER A 137 -28.83 -28.46 -7.63
CA SER A 137 -30.07 -29.18 -7.41
C SER A 137 -30.16 -29.62 -5.95
N LYS A 138 -30.61 -28.75 -5.06
CA LYS A 138 -30.96 -29.16 -3.67
C LYS A 138 -32.45 -29.09 -3.36
N THR A 139 -33.18 -28.39 -4.14
CA THR A 139 -34.65 -28.30 -4.11
C THR A 139 -35.08 -27.95 -5.51
N ASN A 140 -36.30 -28.26 -5.94
CA ASN A 140 -36.85 -28.04 -7.28
C ASN A 140 -36.82 -26.56 -7.78
N GLU A 141 -35.99 -25.72 -7.21
CA GLU A 141 -35.77 -24.33 -7.59
C GLU A 141 -34.36 -24.13 -8.08
N TRP A 142 -34.19 -23.41 -9.20
CA TRP A 142 -32.94 -23.13 -9.88
C TRP A 142 -32.42 -21.79 -9.40
N GLU A 143 -31.38 -21.77 -8.58
CA GLU A 143 -30.60 -20.54 -8.29
C GLU A 143 -29.38 -20.49 -9.16
N THR A 144 -29.25 -19.44 -9.94
CA THR A 144 -28.05 -19.09 -10.71
C THR A 144 -27.25 -18.07 -9.91
N GLU A 145 -26.15 -18.48 -9.31
CA GLU A 145 -25.20 -17.57 -8.67
C GLU A 145 -24.07 -17.27 -9.65
N TRP A 146 -24.00 -16.03 -10.10
CA TRP A 146 -22.92 -15.54 -10.98
C TRP A 146 -21.75 -15.06 -10.13
N LYS A 147 -20.58 -15.65 -10.29
CA LYS A 147 -19.33 -15.14 -9.71
C LYS A 147 -18.34 -14.81 -10.82
N SER A 148 -18.21 -13.54 -11.14
CA SER A 148 -17.09 -13.05 -11.94
C SER A 148 -15.84 -12.99 -11.04
N ILE A 149 -14.83 -13.78 -11.34
CA ILE A 149 -13.55 -13.77 -10.61
C ILE A 149 -12.51 -13.10 -11.52
N LYS A 150 -12.43 -11.78 -11.45
CA LYS A 150 -11.20 -11.09 -11.82
C LYS A 150 -10.32 -11.09 -10.58
N ASN A 151 -9.44 -12.05 -10.46
CA ASN A 151 -8.47 -12.10 -9.35
C ASN A 151 -7.20 -11.37 -9.75
N TRP A 152 -7.02 -10.17 -9.21
CA TRP A 152 -5.71 -9.54 -9.13
C TRP A 152 -5.00 -10.14 -7.92
N ARG A 153 -4.04 -11.04 -8.14
CA ARG A 153 -3.21 -11.56 -7.06
C ARG A 153 -2.19 -10.48 -6.69
N ASN A 154 -2.07 -10.12 -5.42
CA ASN A 154 -1.03 -9.24 -4.88
C ASN A 154 -1.25 -7.71 -5.00
N LEU A 155 -2.47 -7.19 -5.16
CA LEU A 155 -2.75 -5.77 -4.99
C LEU A 155 -3.57 -5.52 -3.71
#